data_bfab19887d33e266200b7fd487d01661
#
_entry.id   bfab19887d33e266200b7fd487d01661
#
_cell.length_a   1.000
_cell.length_b   1.000
_cell.length_c   1.000
_cell.angle_alpha   90.00
_cell.angle_beta   90.00
_cell.angle_gamma   90.00
#
_symmetry.space_group_name_H-M   'P 1'
#
loop_
_entity.id
_entity.type
_entity.pdbx_description
1 polymer ?
#
loop_
_entity_poly.entity_id
_entity_poly.type
_entity_poly.pdbx_seq_one_letter_code
_entity_poly.pdbx_strand_id
1 'polypeptide(L)'
;MAVVGMMMGLLMMAIQYIRESARIVHCTSHLAQIGHSLSNHHTAKTHLPHAVKWKGMGEPLGKGKNPPGTFDYVSLHKGTDKLYSNWIIEILPFMEEENVWTMFKRQSPIGDTIHEDARSIDIAVLKCPSDPHNDEDNHFQRDALVKDKGYARANYGMNGGTNKYCLTNNADPKKAAACKDGFTVIGQDMEKNTTAIWGSGIGGLNKTFNFGHFSNGISNTVAVEELMAGSHAIDRRGVWALGFPSSSITICHKEGPNSNVEDVINGCDEIYAIIGKSTIPCAAGINKHKRATARSHHKDGVHVLMADGSVHFINDEVESKVWDKMHRRDARDGDDLIDLNFE
;
A
#
# COMPACT_ATOMS: atom_id res chain seq x y z
N MET A 1 41.21 32.87 -2.11
CA MET A 1 40.65 31.79 -1.25
C MET A 1 39.15 31.98 -1.00
N ALA A 2 38.65 33.14 -0.57
CA ALA A 2 37.20 33.34 -0.30
C ALA A 2 36.29 33.11 -1.51
N VAL A 3 36.65 33.55 -2.70
CA VAL A 3 35.88 33.39 -3.95
C VAL A 3 35.71 31.90 -4.31
N VAL A 4 36.77 31.12 -4.19
CA VAL A 4 36.74 29.67 -4.47
C VAL A 4 35.83 28.93 -3.50
N GLY A 5 35.85 29.29 -2.20
CA GLY A 5 34.96 28.74 -1.19
C GLY A 5 33.49 29.07 -1.48
N MET A 6 33.19 30.28 -1.91
CA MET A 6 31.83 30.70 -2.28
C MET A 6 31.32 29.96 -3.53
N MET A 7 32.20 29.80 -4.57
CA MET A 7 31.85 29.02 -5.76
C MET A 7 31.59 27.54 -5.45
N MET A 8 32.42 26.93 -4.60
CA MET A 8 32.21 25.53 -4.17
C MET A 8 30.90 25.37 -3.38
N GLY A 9 30.53 26.32 -2.52
CA GLY A 9 29.27 26.29 -1.80
C GLY A 9 28.04 26.34 -2.71
N LEU A 10 28.04 27.21 -3.70
CA LEU A 10 26.97 27.31 -4.71
C LEU A 10 26.90 26.06 -5.59
N LEU A 11 28.04 25.50 -5.97
CA LEU A 11 28.10 24.28 -6.78
C LEU A 11 27.52 23.07 -6.04
N MET A 12 27.80 22.94 -4.74
CA MET A 12 27.23 21.85 -3.92
C MET A 12 25.69 21.89 -3.87
N MET A 13 25.11 23.07 -3.68
CA MET A 13 23.63 23.21 -3.68
C MET A 13 23.03 22.84 -5.05
N ALA A 14 23.65 23.29 -6.15
CA ALA A 14 23.22 22.97 -7.50
C ALA A 14 23.28 21.45 -7.78
N ILE A 15 24.34 20.78 -7.34
CA ILE A 15 24.48 19.32 -7.50
C ILE A 15 23.38 18.57 -6.74
N GLN A 16 23.05 18.98 -5.51
CA GLN A 16 21.97 18.32 -4.74
C GLN A 16 20.60 18.50 -5.40
N TYR A 17 20.33 19.68 -5.94
CA TYR A 17 19.10 19.94 -6.67
C TYR A 17 18.98 19.07 -7.95
N ILE A 18 20.07 18.97 -8.73
CA ILE A 18 20.11 18.13 -9.93
C ILE A 18 19.91 16.65 -9.58
N ARG A 19 20.57 16.17 -8.51
CA ARG A 19 20.39 14.78 -8.05
C ARG A 19 18.96 14.48 -7.65
N GLU A 20 18.29 15.36 -6.90
CA GLU A 20 16.91 15.15 -6.51
C GLU A 20 15.97 15.21 -7.72
N SER A 21 16.20 16.14 -8.66
CA SER A 21 15.44 16.17 -9.91
C SER A 21 15.57 14.87 -10.71
N ALA A 22 16.76 14.27 -10.76
CA ALA A 22 16.96 12.97 -11.38
C ALA A 22 16.20 11.84 -10.65
N ARG A 23 16.18 11.84 -9.31
CA ARG A 23 15.44 10.87 -8.51
C ARG A 23 13.93 10.97 -8.76
N ILE A 24 13.39 12.19 -8.84
CA ILE A 24 11.98 12.44 -9.18
C ILE A 24 11.63 11.80 -10.53
N VAL A 25 12.47 12.01 -11.56
CA VAL A 25 12.26 11.39 -12.88
C VAL A 25 12.26 9.87 -12.79
N HIS A 26 13.14 9.26 -11.99
CA HIS A 26 13.16 7.83 -11.76
C HIS A 26 11.87 7.34 -11.07
N CYS A 27 11.42 8.00 -9.98
CA CYS A 27 10.19 7.61 -9.27
C CYS A 27 8.96 7.72 -10.19
N THR A 28 8.87 8.80 -11.00
CA THR A 28 7.82 8.98 -12.00
C THR A 28 7.85 7.87 -13.06
N SER A 29 9.03 7.52 -13.56
CA SER A 29 9.21 6.42 -14.53
C SER A 29 8.80 5.07 -13.96
N HIS A 30 9.13 4.79 -12.69
CA HIS A 30 8.72 3.56 -12.01
C HIS A 30 7.19 3.47 -11.86
N LEU A 31 6.54 4.56 -11.45
CA LEU A 31 5.07 4.61 -11.41
C LEU A 31 4.45 4.39 -12.79
N ALA A 32 5.02 4.98 -13.85
CA ALA A 32 4.54 4.75 -15.21
C ALA A 32 4.70 3.27 -15.65
N GLN A 33 5.80 2.61 -15.30
CA GLN A 33 6.00 1.18 -15.56
C GLN A 33 4.98 0.32 -14.79
N ILE A 34 4.69 0.66 -13.54
CA ILE A 34 3.63 0.02 -12.76
C ILE A 34 2.28 0.23 -13.45
N GLY A 35 1.99 1.42 -13.96
CA GLY A 35 0.76 1.75 -14.71
C GLY A 35 0.60 0.90 -15.96
N HIS A 36 1.66 0.76 -16.75
CA HIS A 36 1.66 -0.14 -17.90
C HIS A 36 1.40 -1.59 -17.50
N SER A 37 1.98 -2.05 -16.40
CA SER A 37 1.80 -3.41 -15.89
C SER A 37 0.38 -3.67 -15.42
N LEU A 38 -0.26 -2.70 -14.75
CA LEU A 38 -1.67 -2.76 -14.36
C LEU A 38 -2.59 -2.81 -15.58
N SER A 39 -2.32 -2.00 -16.61
CA SER A 39 -3.08 -1.98 -17.86
C SER A 39 -2.94 -3.30 -18.62
N ASN A 40 -1.73 -3.84 -18.71
CA ASN A 40 -1.48 -5.14 -19.36
C ASN A 40 -2.16 -6.28 -18.59
N HIS A 41 -2.11 -6.26 -17.25
CA HIS A 41 -2.85 -7.21 -16.42
C HIS A 41 -4.35 -7.11 -16.69
N HIS A 42 -4.92 -5.89 -16.73
CA HIS A 42 -6.34 -5.68 -17.01
C HIS A 42 -6.71 -6.19 -18.41
N THR A 43 -5.87 -5.95 -19.42
CA THR A 43 -6.09 -6.44 -20.79
C THR A 43 -6.09 -7.97 -20.84
N ALA A 44 -5.17 -8.61 -20.12
CA ALA A 44 -5.03 -10.07 -20.10
C ALA A 44 -6.08 -10.78 -19.25
N LYS A 45 -6.56 -10.16 -18.18
CA LYS A 45 -7.44 -10.76 -17.17
C LYS A 45 -8.85 -10.17 -17.11
N THR A 46 -9.12 -9.09 -17.86
CA THR A 46 -10.38 -8.33 -17.87
C THR A 46 -10.73 -7.62 -16.57
N HIS A 47 -9.80 -7.59 -15.64
CA HIS A 47 -9.94 -6.90 -14.34
C HIS A 47 -8.55 -6.47 -13.81
N LEU A 48 -8.54 -5.51 -12.92
CA LEU A 48 -7.37 -5.11 -12.15
C LEU A 48 -6.96 -6.22 -11.16
N PRO A 49 -5.70 -6.26 -10.69
CA PRO A 49 -5.26 -7.26 -9.74
C PRO A 49 -6.03 -7.16 -8.40
N HIS A 50 -6.06 -8.25 -7.67
CA HIS A 50 -6.55 -8.22 -6.30
C HIS A 50 -5.58 -7.40 -5.44
N ALA A 51 -6.07 -6.49 -4.62
CA ALA A 51 -5.20 -5.88 -3.61
C ALA A 51 -4.53 -6.97 -2.77
N VAL A 52 -5.32 -7.96 -2.37
CA VAL A 52 -4.88 -9.14 -1.59
C VAL A 52 -5.70 -10.37 -1.93
N LYS A 53 -5.04 -11.51 -2.11
CA LYS A 53 -5.66 -12.85 -2.09
C LYS A 53 -5.43 -13.52 -0.75
N TRP A 54 -6.53 -13.83 -0.09
CA TRP A 54 -6.55 -14.42 1.24
C TRP A 54 -7.37 -15.70 1.23
N LYS A 55 -6.77 -16.83 1.63
CA LYS A 55 -7.47 -18.11 1.81
C LYS A 55 -7.90 -18.30 3.27
N GLY A 56 -9.05 -18.95 3.47
CA GLY A 56 -9.55 -19.26 4.80
C GLY A 56 -9.98 -18.01 5.57
N MET A 57 -10.34 -16.97 4.85
CA MET A 57 -11.08 -15.87 5.41
C MET A 57 -12.47 -16.34 5.82
N GLY A 58 -12.56 -16.39 7.12
CA GLY A 58 -13.85 -16.59 7.71
C GLY A 58 -14.27 -18.04 7.69
N GLU A 59 -14.33 -18.62 8.85
CA GLU A 59 -15.48 -19.40 9.19
C GLU A 59 -16.69 -18.68 8.61
N PRO A 60 -17.68 -19.38 8.04
CA PRO A 60 -18.86 -18.75 7.51
C PRO A 60 -19.38 -17.73 8.50
N LEU A 61 -19.61 -16.53 8.04
CA LEU A 61 -20.24 -15.50 8.84
C LEU A 61 -21.53 -16.06 9.42
N GLY A 62 -21.63 -16.14 10.72
CA GLY A 62 -22.77 -16.72 11.43
C GLY A 62 -22.47 -17.99 12.22
N LYS A 63 -21.35 -18.68 11.96
CA LYS A 63 -20.88 -19.77 12.84
C LYS A 63 -19.57 -19.43 13.55
N GLY A 64 -18.87 -18.44 13.06
CA GLY A 64 -17.64 -17.96 13.63
C GLY A 64 -17.86 -16.80 14.58
N LYS A 65 -16.83 -16.50 15.29
CA LYS A 65 -16.78 -15.48 16.33
C LYS A 65 -16.59 -14.06 15.77
N ASN A 66 -16.43 -13.90 14.46
CA ASN A 66 -16.11 -12.62 13.82
C ASN A 66 -17.26 -12.16 12.90
N PRO A 67 -17.78 -10.95 13.05
CA PRO A 67 -18.80 -10.39 12.16
C PRO A 67 -18.25 -10.12 10.75
N PRO A 68 -19.13 -9.94 9.75
CA PRO A 68 -18.75 -9.60 8.40
C PRO A 68 -17.81 -8.40 8.37
N GLY A 69 -16.73 -8.49 7.59
CA GLY A 69 -15.80 -7.39 7.43
C GLY A 69 -14.71 -7.31 8.47
N THR A 70 -14.58 -8.28 9.36
CA THR A 70 -13.49 -8.33 10.32
C THR A 70 -12.43 -9.36 9.92
N PHE A 71 -11.18 -8.92 9.96
CA PHE A 71 -10.03 -9.82 9.95
C PHE A 71 -9.69 -10.20 11.38
N ASP A 72 -9.49 -11.46 11.64
CA ASP A 72 -8.75 -11.84 12.81
C ASP A 72 -7.27 -11.49 12.64
N TYR A 73 -6.87 -10.42 13.31
CA TYR A 73 -5.52 -9.91 13.25
C TYR A 73 -4.49 -10.85 13.89
N VAL A 74 -4.86 -11.60 14.90
CA VAL A 74 -3.98 -12.58 15.53
C VAL A 74 -3.60 -13.67 14.52
N SER A 75 -4.54 -14.09 13.67
CA SER A 75 -4.22 -14.97 12.55
C SER A 75 -3.38 -14.29 11.46
N LEU A 76 -3.47 -12.96 11.29
CA LEU A 76 -2.57 -12.19 10.43
C LEU A 76 -1.16 -12.06 11.00
N HIS A 77 -1.02 -11.94 12.30
CA HIS A 77 0.30 -11.80 12.96
C HIS A 77 1.02 -13.14 13.13
N LYS A 78 0.26 -14.17 13.44
CA LYS A 78 0.79 -15.55 13.57
C LYS A 78 0.74 -16.33 12.28
N GLY A 79 -0.02 -15.85 11.29
CA GLY A 79 -0.38 -16.59 10.11
C GLY A 79 -0.37 -15.74 8.87
N THR A 80 0.80 -15.51 8.31
CA THR A 80 0.95 -15.40 6.87
C THR A 80 0.48 -16.67 6.15
N ASP A 81 0.02 -17.64 6.91
CA ASP A 81 -0.56 -18.90 6.45
C ASP A 81 -1.84 -18.75 5.61
N LYS A 82 -2.37 -17.53 5.50
CA LYS A 82 -3.59 -17.21 4.73
C LYS A 82 -3.40 -16.19 3.62
N LEU A 83 -2.26 -15.50 3.57
CA LEU A 83 -1.93 -14.55 2.50
C LEU A 83 -1.23 -15.29 1.35
N TYR A 84 -1.89 -15.40 0.20
CA TYR A 84 -1.41 -16.20 -0.94
C TYR A 84 -0.92 -15.37 -2.11
N SER A 85 -1.38 -14.14 -2.27
CA SER A 85 -0.94 -13.18 -3.29
C SER A 85 -1.35 -11.77 -2.91
N ASN A 86 -0.72 -10.81 -3.55
CA ASN A 86 -1.12 -9.40 -3.54
C ASN A 86 -1.01 -8.82 -4.95
N TRP A 87 -1.39 -7.56 -5.10
CA TRP A 87 -1.41 -6.88 -6.37
C TRP A 87 -0.05 -6.84 -7.06
N ILE A 88 1.05 -6.67 -6.31
CA ILE A 88 2.41 -6.63 -6.87
C ILE A 88 2.77 -7.99 -7.45
N ILE A 89 2.56 -9.08 -6.69
CA ILE A 89 2.83 -10.44 -7.16
C ILE A 89 2.01 -10.75 -8.45
N GLU A 90 0.78 -10.24 -8.55
CA GLU A 90 -0.07 -10.48 -9.73
C GLU A 90 0.41 -9.73 -10.96
N ILE A 91 1.08 -8.58 -10.81
CA ILE A 91 1.61 -7.81 -11.94
C ILE A 91 3.07 -8.11 -12.29
N LEU A 92 3.82 -8.87 -11.48
CA LEU A 92 5.21 -9.22 -11.77
C LEU A 92 5.45 -9.71 -13.21
N PRO A 93 4.61 -10.62 -13.78
CA PRO A 93 4.78 -11.06 -15.16
C PRO A 93 4.68 -9.94 -16.21
N PHE A 94 4.02 -8.85 -15.86
CA PHE A 94 3.83 -7.68 -16.71
C PHE A 94 4.85 -6.56 -16.45
N MET A 95 5.77 -6.80 -15.48
CA MET A 95 6.88 -5.91 -15.11
C MET A 95 8.23 -6.47 -15.54
N GLU A 96 8.25 -7.46 -16.45
CA GLU A 96 9.46 -8.20 -16.83
C GLU A 96 10.10 -9.01 -15.68
N GLU A 97 9.34 -9.26 -14.59
CA GLU A 97 9.76 -10.01 -13.40
C GLU A 97 9.09 -11.40 -13.33
N GLU A 98 8.91 -12.05 -14.48
CA GLU A 98 8.30 -13.39 -14.54
C GLU A 98 9.14 -14.44 -13.78
N ASN A 99 10.46 -14.29 -13.76
CA ASN A 99 11.38 -15.13 -13.00
C ASN A 99 11.03 -15.09 -11.50
N VAL A 100 10.80 -13.92 -10.91
CA VAL A 100 10.40 -13.75 -9.51
C VAL A 100 9.01 -14.35 -9.28
N TRP A 101 8.06 -14.09 -10.19
CA TRP A 101 6.71 -14.62 -10.10
C TRP A 101 6.66 -16.16 -10.10
N THR A 102 7.50 -16.83 -10.88
CA THR A 102 7.55 -18.31 -10.94
C THR A 102 8.08 -18.95 -9.67
N MET A 103 8.81 -18.21 -8.84
CA MET A 103 9.28 -18.68 -7.53
C MET A 103 8.14 -18.79 -6.51
N PHE A 104 7.03 -18.06 -6.70
CA PHE A 104 5.87 -18.15 -5.81
C PHE A 104 5.05 -19.41 -6.10
N LYS A 105 4.93 -20.28 -5.12
CA LYS A 105 4.08 -21.49 -5.17
C LYS A 105 2.66 -21.10 -4.74
N ARG A 106 1.75 -21.01 -5.69
CA ARG A 106 0.36 -20.49 -5.49
C ARG A 106 -0.48 -21.30 -4.50
N GLN A 107 -0.02 -22.49 -4.13
CA GLN A 107 -0.70 -23.35 -3.16
C GLN A 107 -0.24 -23.12 -1.72
N SER A 108 0.83 -22.36 -1.53
CA SER A 108 1.42 -22.04 -0.23
C SER A 108 1.29 -20.56 0.09
N PRO A 109 1.10 -20.16 1.34
CA PRO A 109 1.04 -18.77 1.74
C PRO A 109 2.40 -18.08 1.58
N ILE A 110 2.39 -16.77 1.34
CA ILE A 110 3.61 -15.97 1.12
C ILE A 110 4.59 -16.08 2.30
N GLY A 111 4.06 -16.24 3.51
CA GLY A 111 4.89 -16.34 4.72
C GLY A 111 5.58 -17.67 4.91
N ASP A 112 5.31 -18.67 4.08
CA ASP A 112 5.99 -19.95 4.10
C ASP A 112 7.47 -19.78 3.73
N THR A 113 8.35 -20.60 4.35
CA THR A 113 9.79 -20.59 4.09
C THR A 113 10.15 -20.89 2.64
N ILE A 114 9.30 -21.64 1.93
CA ILE A 114 9.46 -21.91 0.50
C ILE A 114 9.51 -20.65 -0.37
N HIS A 115 8.99 -19.51 0.13
CA HIS A 115 8.98 -18.24 -0.58
C HIS A 115 10.01 -17.23 -0.06
N GLU A 116 10.89 -17.65 0.83
CA GLU A 116 11.89 -16.78 1.43
C GLU A 116 12.76 -16.10 0.39
N ASP A 117 13.25 -16.85 -0.58
CA ASP A 117 14.04 -16.31 -1.68
C ASP A 117 13.24 -15.33 -2.54
N ALA A 118 11.99 -15.66 -2.87
CA ALA A 118 11.16 -14.83 -3.71
C ALA A 118 10.81 -13.48 -3.05
N ARG A 119 10.39 -13.51 -1.77
CA ARG A 119 9.94 -12.30 -1.06
C ARG A 119 11.07 -11.38 -0.62
N SER A 120 12.31 -11.86 -0.63
CA SER A 120 13.52 -11.10 -0.30
C SER A 120 14.19 -10.45 -1.52
N ILE A 121 13.66 -10.64 -2.73
CA ILE A 121 14.22 -10.01 -3.93
C ILE A 121 13.89 -8.52 -3.95
N ASP A 122 14.94 -7.72 -4.11
CA ASP A 122 14.83 -6.29 -4.33
C ASP A 122 14.51 -6.00 -5.80
N ILE A 123 13.31 -5.48 -6.05
CA ILE A 123 12.83 -5.15 -7.39
C ILE A 123 13.01 -3.65 -7.60
N ALA A 124 13.91 -3.27 -8.51
CA ALA A 124 14.32 -1.88 -8.72
C ALA A 124 13.14 -0.94 -9.02
N VAL A 125 12.21 -1.37 -9.86
CA VAL A 125 11.01 -0.59 -10.25
C VAL A 125 10.11 -0.29 -9.05
N LEU A 126 10.18 -1.08 -7.98
CA LEU A 126 9.38 -0.86 -6.78
C LEU A 126 10.03 0.09 -5.76
N LYS A 127 11.23 0.61 -6.04
CA LYS A 127 12.02 1.44 -5.12
C LYS A 127 12.09 2.88 -5.58
N CYS A 128 11.81 3.82 -4.70
CA CYS A 128 12.09 5.24 -4.95
C CYS A 128 13.51 5.56 -4.49
N PRO A 129 14.40 6.07 -5.36
CA PRO A 129 15.78 6.37 -5.00
C PRO A 129 15.94 7.54 -4.01
N SER A 130 14.86 8.27 -3.70
CA SER A 130 14.86 9.31 -2.64
C SER A 130 14.60 8.74 -1.24
N ASP A 131 14.14 7.48 -1.11
CA ASP A 131 13.91 6.85 0.17
C ASP A 131 15.20 6.15 0.66
N PRO A 132 15.78 6.56 1.81
CA PRO A 132 17.00 5.97 2.34
C PRO A 132 16.78 4.64 3.07
N HIS A 133 15.53 4.18 3.21
CA HIS A 133 15.18 3.00 4.02
C HIS A 133 14.73 1.79 3.20
N ASN A 134 14.87 1.83 1.89
CA ASN A 134 14.43 0.77 1.00
C ASN A 134 15.57 -0.14 0.50
N ASP A 135 16.72 -0.14 1.14
CA ASP A 135 17.88 -0.95 0.79
C ASP A 135 17.81 -2.41 1.30
N GLU A 136 18.76 -3.24 0.86
CA GLU A 136 18.83 -4.66 1.19
C GLU A 136 19.11 -4.90 2.69
N ASP A 137 19.82 -3.99 3.34
CA ASP A 137 20.17 -4.12 4.77
C ASP A 137 18.96 -3.89 5.69
N ASN A 138 17.86 -3.35 5.15
CA ASN A 138 16.65 -3.03 5.89
C ASN A 138 15.44 -3.90 5.49
N HIS A 139 15.65 -5.14 5.09
CA HIS A 139 14.56 -6.08 4.85
C HIS A 139 13.71 -6.26 6.11
N PHE A 140 12.39 -6.31 5.92
CA PHE A 140 11.46 -6.51 7.03
C PHE A 140 11.63 -7.91 7.61
N GLN A 141 11.85 -7.99 8.91
CA GLN A 141 11.92 -9.22 9.69
C GLN A 141 10.62 -9.39 10.49
N ARG A 142 9.90 -10.46 10.21
CA ARG A 142 8.64 -10.74 10.90
C ARG A 142 8.82 -11.04 12.39
N ASP A 143 9.93 -11.67 12.72
CA ASP A 143 10.35 -11.96 14.07
C ASP A 143 11.81 -11.53 14.23
N ALA A 144 12.06 -10.61 15.15
CA ALA A 144 13.41 -10.10 15.42
C ALA A 144 14.37 -11.19 15.91
N LEU A 145 13.85 -12.32 16.39
CA LEU A 145 14.62 -13.46 16.88
C LEU A 145 14.91 -14.50 15.79
N VAL A 146 14.18 -14.48 14.69
CA VAL A 146 14.34 -15.38 13.55
C VAL A 146 15.03 -14.62 12.42
N LYS A 147 16.31 -14.91 12.22
CA LYS A 147 17.07 -14.37 11.09
C LYS A 147 16.80 -15.23 9.85
N ASP A 148 15.80 -14.83 9.07
CA ASP A 148 15.61 -15.27 7.70
C ASP A 148 16.06 -14.17 6.72
N LYS A 149 15.89 -14.37 5.40
CA LYS A 149 16.20 -13.34 4.41
C LYS A 149 15.24 -12.14 4.47
N GLY A 150 14.16 -12.24 5.26
CA GLY A 150 13.17 -11.22 5.43
C GLY A 150 12.31 -10.98 4.19
N TYR A 151 11.79 -9.77 4.11
CA TYR A 151 10.95 -9.28 3.00
C TYR A 151 11.52 -7.97 2.48
N ALA A 152 11.76 -7.89 1.19
CA ALA A 152 12.29 -6.69 0.57
C ALA A 152 11.30 -5.52 0.57
N ARG A 153 11.86 -4.32 0.49
CA ARG A 153 11.12 -3.05 0.56
C ARG A 153 10.64 -2.57 -0.80
N ALA A 154 9.61 -1.75 -0.76
CA ALA A 154 9.08 -0.98 -1.88
C ALA A 154 8.54 0.37 -1.41
N ASN A 155 8.32 1.28 -2.35
CA ASN A 155 7.82 2.62 -2.09
C ASN A 155 6.47 2.91 -2.75
N TYR A 156 5.77 1.89 -3.22
CA TYR A 156 4.50 2.08 -3.92
C TYR A 156 3.41 1.20 -3.34
N GLY A 157 2.26 1.83 -3.03
CA GLY A 157 1.09 1.18 -2.47
C GLY A 157 -0.14 1.33 -3.36
N MET A 158 -0.90 0.24 -3.53
CA MET A 158 -2.18 0.30 -4.22
C MET A 158 -3.20 1.05 -3.36
N ASN A 159 -3.94 1.94 -3.98
CA ASN A 159 -5.03 2.66 -3.35
C ASN A 159 -6.16 1.71 -2.91
N GLY A 160 -6.30 1.51 -1.60
CA GLY A 160 -7.38 0.76 -0.95
C GLY A 160 -8.64 1.61 -0.69
N GLY A 161 -8.60 2.89 -0.97
CA GLY A 161 -9.72 3.81 -0.81
C GLY A 161 -9.68 4.66 0.44
N THR A 162 -10.79 5.30 0.74
CA THR A 162 -10.98 6.19 1.89
C THR A 162 -11.56 5.48 3.11
N ASN A 163 -12.08 4.27 2.93
CA ASN A 163 -12.63 3.47 4.01
C ASN A 163 -11.49 2.86 4.82
N LYS A 164 -11.62 2.89 6.12
CA LYS A 164 -10.65 2.34 7.06
C LYS A 164 -10.80 0.83 7.12
N TYR A 165 -9.72 0.08 6.98
CA TYR A 165 -9.73 -1.33 7.35
C TYR A 165 -9.82 -1.45 8.88
N CYS A 166 -10.79 -2.20 9.35
CA CYS A 166 -10.88 -2.57 10.76
C CYS A 166 -10.41 -4.00 10.94
N LEU A 167 -9.37 -4.15 11.71
CA LEU A 167 -8.89 -5.45 12.12
C LEU A 167 -9.28 -5.65 13.58
N THR A 168 -10.02 -6.68 13.89
CA THR A 168 -10.32 -7.03 15.27
C THR A 168 -9.89 -8.47 15.54
N ASN A 169 -9.21 -8.66 16.64
CA ASN A 169 -8.94 -9.96 17.22
C ASN A 169 -10.05 -10.37 18.21
N ASN A 170 -11.08 -9.55 18.33
CA ASN A 170 -12.12 -9.74 19.33
C ASN A 170 -13.39 -10.29 18.69
N ALA A 171 -13.81 -11.44 19.17
CA ALA A 171 -15.04 -12.10 18.79
C ALA A 171 -16.32 -11.39 19.28
N ASP A 172 -16.20 -10.26 19.98
CA ASP A 172 -17.33 -9.50 20.50
C ASP A 172 -18.05 -8.75 19.37
N PRO A 173 -19.30 -9.10 19.03
CA PRO A 173 -20.08 -8.44 17.99
C PRO A 173 -20.27 -6.94 18.22
N LYS A 174 -20.27 -6.47 19.48
CA LYS A 174 -20.41 -5.05 19.82
C LYS A 174 -19.16 -4.27 19.48
N LYS A 175 -17.97 -4.85 19.68
CA LYS A 175 -16.69 -4.23 19.31
C LYS A 175 -16.45 -4.26 17.81
N ALA A 176 -16.93 -5.28 17.14
CA ALA A 176 -16.91 -5.33 15.69
C ALA A 176 -17.92 -4.35 15.07
N ALA A 177 -19.03 -4.08 15.72
CA ALA A 177 -19.96 -3.04 15.30
C ALA A 177 -19.36 -1.62 15.38
N ALA A 178 -18.36 -1.40 16.24
CA ALA A 178 -17.61 -0.15 16.28
C ALA A 178 -16.71 0.09 15.03
N CYS A 179 -16.56 -0.92 14.18
CA CYS A 179 -15.89 -0.83 12.90
C CYS A 179 -16.81 -0.37 11.75
N LYS A 180 -18.02 0.10 12.03
CA LYS A 180 -19.04 0.41 11.02
C LYS A 180 -18.61 1.48 10.01
N ASP A 181 -17.70 2.36 10.35
CA ASP A 181 -17.34 3.51 9.51
C ASP A 181 -16.20 3.21 8.52
N GLY A 182 -15.87 1.95 8.30
CA GLY A 182 -14.70 1.62 7.50
C GLY A 182 -14.83 0.45 6.56
N PHE A 183 -15.95 -0.29 6.59
CA PHE A 183 -16.11 -1.47 5.77
C PHE A 183 -17.32 -1.41 4.88
N THR A 184 -17.08 -1.71 3.64
CA THR A 184 -18.12 -2.23 2.77
C THR A 184 -17.83 -3.71 2.55
N VAL A 185 -18.62 -4.58 3.16
CA VAL A 185 -18.61 -5.99 2.81
C VAL A 185 -19.44 -6.13 1.54
N ILE A 186 -18.79 -6.45 0.44
CA ILE A 186 -19.48 -6.72 -0.81
C ILE A 186 -19.19 -8.14 -1.24
N GLY A 187 -20.26 -8.85 -1.48
CA GLY A 187 -20.24 -10.18 -2.01
C GLY A 187 -19.77 -11.22 -1.00
N GLN A 188 -20.68 -11.72 -0.22
CA GLN A 188 -20.53 -13.05 0.35
C GLN A 188 -20.65 -14.03 -0.81
N ASP A 189 -19.56 -14.63 -1.21
CA ASP A 189 -19.63 -15.85 -1.99
C ASP A 189 -19.93 -16.98 -0.99
N MET A 190 -21.23 -17.18 -0.76
CA MET A 190 -21.73 -18.18 0.19
C MET A 190 -21.33 -19.60 -0.22
N GLU A 191 -21.07 -19.84 -1.51
CA GLU A 191 -20.68 -21.16 -2.01
C GLU A 191 -19.20 -21.46 -1.70
N LYS A 192 -18.36 -20.42 -1.58
CA LYS A 192 -16.91 -20.58 -1.36
C LYS A 192 -16.45 -20.17 0.03
N ASN A 193 -17.35 -19.85 0.93
CA ASN A 193 -17.04 -19.38 2.29
C ASN A 193 -16.02 -18.20 2.30
N THR A 194 -16.05 -17.35 1.28
CA THR A 194 -15.14 -16.20 1.16
C THR A 194 -15.92 -14.91 1.31
N THR A 195 -15.47 -14.06 2.20
CA THR A 195 -15.99 -12.70 2.33
C THR A 195 -15.00 -11.74 1.70
N ALA A 196 -15.48 -10.98 0.71
CA ALA A 196 -14.68 -9.92 0.14
C ALA A 196 -14.78 -8.66 0.99
N ILE A 197 -13.64 -8.24 1.54
CA ILE A 197 -13.51 -6.95 2.21
C ILE A 197 -12.76 -6.01 1.27
N TRP A 198 -13.26 -4.81 1.07
CA TRP A 198 -12.67 -3.85 0.18
C TRP A 198 -13.04 -2.42 0.58
N GLY A 199 -12.17 -1.48 0.24
CA GLY A 199 -12.45 -0.06 0.32
C GLY A 199 -13.01 0.49 -0.98
N SER A 200 -13.18 1.78 -1.06
CA SER A 200 -13.61 2.50 -2.27
C SER A 200 -12.50 2.67 -3.32
N GLY A 201 -11.31 2.16 -3.08
CA GLY A 201 -10.17 2.22 -3.99
C GLY A 201 -10.22 1.27 -5.18
N ILE A 202 -9.08 1.06 -5.83
CA ILE A 202 -9.00 0.29 -7.08
C ILE A 202 -8.90 -1.23 -6.89
N GLY A 203 -8.49 -1.69 -5.72
CA GLY A 203 -8.36 -3.12 -5.40
C GLY A 203 -9.04 -3.47 -4.09
N GLY A 204 -9.32 -4.74 -3.92
CA GLY A 204 -9.97 -5.27 -2.71
C GLY A 204 -9.38 -6.59 -2.26
N LEU A 205 -9.82 -7.03 -1.07
CA LEU A 205 -9.50 -8.34 -0.54
C LEU A 205 -10.38 -9.38 -1.23
N ASN A 206 -9.76 -10.34 -1.91
CA ASN A 206 -10.46 -11.35 -2.70
C ASN A 206 -11.49 -10.75 -3.69
N LYS A 207 -11.34 -9.49 -4.06
CA LYS A 207 -12.23 -8.79 -4.98
C LYS A 207 -11.41 -8.01 -6.01
N THR A 208 -11.87 -8.05 -7.24
CA THR A 208 -11.30 -7.33 -8.36
C THR A 208 -12.32 -6.38 -8.97
N PHE A 209 -11.83 -5.37 -9.65
CA PHE A 209 -12.63 -4.39 -10.38
C PHE A 209 -12.11 -4.27 -11.81
N ASN A 210 -12.97 -3.91 -12.73
CA ASN A 210 -12.59 -3.46 -14.06
C ASN A 210 -12.87 -1.96 -14.21
N PHE A 211 -12.37 -1.35 -15.26
CA PHE A 211 -12.54 0.09 -15.49
C PHE A 211 -14.00 0.56 -15.59
N GLY A 212 -14.94 -0.35 -15.91
CA GLY A 212 -16.38 -0.04 -15.90
C GLY A 212 -16.97 0.22 -14.50
N HIS A 213 -16.23 -0.09 -13.42
CA HIS A 213 -16.67 0.20 -12.06
C HIS A 213 -16.23 1.58 -11.55
N PHE A 214 -15.54 2.38 -12.39
CA PHE A 214 -14.99 3.68 -12.00
C PHE A 214 -15.96 4.81 -12.41
N SER A 215 -17.04 4.97 -11.67
CA SER A 215 -18.00 6.05 -11.94
C SER A 215 -17.42 7.45 -11.67
N ASN A 216 -16.34 7.54 -10.89
CA ASN A 216 -15.57 8.78 -10.70
C ASN A 216 -14.65 9.10 -11.88
N GLY A 217 -14.49 8.16 -12.83
CA GLY A 217 -13.55 8.23 -13.95
C GLY A 217 -12.17 7.68 -13.61
N ILE A 218 -11.54 6.99 -14.57
CA ILE A 218 -10.20 6.39 -14.37
C ILE A 218 -9.09 7.44 -14.28
N SER A 219 -9.23 8.58 -14.94
CA SER A 219 -8.30 9.71 -14.86
C SER A 219 -8.45 10.53 -13.57
N ASN A 220 -9.53 10.35 -12.83
CA ASN A 220 -9.79 11.03 -11.56
C ASN A 220 -9.57 10.11 -10.35
N THR A 221 -9.14 8.88 -10.55
CA THR A 221 -8.97 7.91 -9.47
C THR A 221 -7.51 7.47 -9.36
N VAL A 222 -6.92 7.70 -8.19
CA VAL A 222 -5.58 7.21 -7.85
C VAL A 222 -5.57 5.67 -7.88
N ALA A 223 -4.60 5.10 -8.57
CA ALA A 223 -4.37 3.67 -8.62
C ALA A 223 -3.28 3.24 -7.64
N VAL A 224 -2.14 3.90 -7.71
CA VAL A 224 -0.97 3.60 -6.87
C VAL A 224 -0.34 4.92 -6.44
N GLU A 225 0.19 4.96 -5.24
CA GLU A 225 0.82 6.16 -4.68
C GLU A 225 2.07 5.82 -3.89
N GLU A 226 2.90 6.82 -3.63
CA GLU A 226 4.14 6.64 -2.91
C GLU A 226 3.91 6.29 -1.44
N LEU A 227 4.74 5.38 -0.93
CA LEU A 227 4.86 4.98 0.47
C LEU A 227 6.31 5.14 0.92
N MET A 228 6.53 5.58 2.14
CA MET A 228 7.85 5.48 2.77
C MET A 228 8.09 4.06 3.30
N ALA A 229 9.28 3.53 3.05
CA ALA A 229 9.75 2.30 3.67
C ALA A 229 9.95 2.49 5.18
N GLY A 230 9.71 1.45 5.96
CA GLY A 230 9.97 1.47 7.39
C GLY A 230 11.46 1.64 7.69
N SER A 231 11.80 2.49 8.64
CA SER A 231 13.18 2.81 9.00
C SER A 231 13.92 1.72 9.79
N HIS A 232 13.25 0.63 10.14
CA HIS A 232 13.81 -0.47 10.90
C HIS A 232 13.24 -1.82 10.43
N ALA A 233 14.02 -2.88 10.57
CA ALA A 233 13.67 -4.23 10.10
C ALA A 233 12.31 -4.75 10.62
N ILE A 234 11.86 -4.35 11.80
CA ILE A 234 10.54 -4.76 12.34
C ILE A 234 9.37 -3.90 11.83
N ASP A 235 9.66 -2.80 11.17
CA ASP A 235 8.62 -1.92 10.61
C ASP A 235 8.15 -2.46 9.26
N ARG A 236 6.89 -2.84 9.15
CA ARG A 236 6.32 -3.47 7.94
C ARG A 236 5.97 -2.49 6.82
N ARG A 237 6.17 -1.18 7.01
CA ARG A 237 5.86 -0.20 5.97
C ARG A 237 6.73 -0.39 4.74
N GLY A 238 6.11 -0.30 3.57
CA GLY A 238 6.80 -0.49 2.31
C GLY A 238 7.29 -1.91 2.03
N VAL A 239 6.62 -2.95 2.50
CA VAL A 239 6.98 -4.35 2.21
C VAL A 239 6.16 -4.86 1.03
N TRP A 240 6.80 -5.08 -0.12
CA TRP A 240 6.08 -5.36 -1.36
C TRP A 240 5.33 -6.70 -1.35
N ALA A 241 5.87 -7.74 -0.73
CA ALA A 241 5.24 -9.06 -0.70
C ALA A 241 4.13 -9.21 0.36
N LEU A 242 3.85 -8.16 1.16
CA LEU A 242 2.74 -8.16 2.10
C LEU A 242 1.57 -7.33 1.56
N GLY A 243 0.34 -7.76 1.84
CA GLY A 243 -0.89 -7.12 1.37
C GLY A 243 -1.63 -6.37 2.49
N PHE A 244 -0.93 -5.55 3.27
CA PHE A 244 -1.53 -4.82 4.39
C PHE A 244 -1.49 -3.32 4.17
N PRO A 245 -2.40 -2.57 4.80
CA PRO A 245 -2.27 -1.13 4.91
C PRO A 245 -0.89 -0.76 5.45
N SER A 246 -0.23 0.16 4.80
CA SER A 246 1.16 0.59 4.97
C SER A 246 2.25 -0.33 4.40
N SER A 247 1.99 -1.60 4.12
CA SER A 247 2.99 -2.46 3.47
C SER A 247 3.01 -2.25 1.96
N SER A 248 1.95 -2.62 1.28
CA SER A 248 1.77 -2.41 -0.16
C SER A 248 0.40 -1.83 -0.52
N ILE A 249 -0.36 -1.38 0.46
CA ILE A 249 -1.70 -0.79 0.29
C ILE A 249 -1.76 0.49 1.10
N THR A 250 -2.32 1.53 0.50
CA THR A 250 -2.63 2.79 1.16
C THR A 250 -4.11 2.84 1.52
N ILE A 251 -4.42 3.55 2.57
CA ILE A 251 -5.78 3.91 2.97
C ILE A 251 -5.77 5.39 3.25
N CYS A 252 -6.36 6.14 2.35
CA CYS A 252 -6.40 7.58 2.42
C CYS A 252 -7.10 8.05 3.69
N HIS A 253 -6.58 9.08 4.30
CA HIS A 253 -7.29 9.88 5.27
C HIS A 253 -7.31 11.35 4.82
N LYS A 254 -8.26 12.10 5.37
CA LYS A 254 -8.63 13.42 4.86
C LYS A 254 -7.54 14.49 4.95
N GLU A 255 -6.53 14.26 5.72
CA GLU A 255 -5.49 15.27 6.00
C GLU A 255 -4.42 15.38 4.89
N GLY A 256 -4.58 14.64 3.80
CA GLY A 256 -3.68 14.74 2.64
C GLY A 256 -2.42 13.85 2.73
N PRO A 257 -1.56 13.93 1.71
CA PRO A 257 -0.28 13.22 1.71
C PRO A 257 0.69 13.81 2.73
N ASN A 258 1.73 13.08 3.08
CA ASN A 258 2.78 13.48 4.03
C ASN A 258 2.29 14.06 5.37
N SER A 259 0.99 13.95 5.68
CA SER A 259 0.41 14.57 6.87
C SER A 259 1.04 14.04 8.17
N ASN A 260 1.02 14.86 9.23
CA ASN A 260 1.49 14.49 10.56
C ASN A 260 0.54 13.53 11.30
N VAL A 261 -0.58 13.16 10.69
CA VAL A 261 -1.51 12.19 11.28
C VAL A 261 -0.88 10.81 11.26
N GLU A 262 -0.95 10.13 12.40
CA GLU A 262 -0.34 8.82 12.59
C GLU A 262 -0.96 7.76 11.67
N ASP A 263 -0.10 6.99 11.01
CA ASP A 263 -0.52 5.74 10.38
C ASP A 263 -0.95 4.76 11.47
N VAL A 264 -2.13 4.17 11.33
CA VAL A 264 -2.61 3.18 12.29
C VAL A 264 -2.20 1.80 11.79
N ILE A 265 -1.08 1.32 12.31
CA ILE A 265 -0.44 0.08 11.89
C ILE A 265 -0.26 -0.88 13.04
N ASN A 266 0.08 -2.11 12.73
CA ASN A 266 0.42 -3.10 13.74
C ASN A 266 1.91 -3.05 14.04
N GLY A 267 2.28 -3.30 15.29
CA GLY A 267 3.67 -3.28 15.73
C GLY A 267 4.23 -1.87 15.95
N CYS A 268 3.39 -0.82 15.95
CA CYS A 268 3.87 0.53 16.23
C CYS A 268 4.47 0.66 17.64
N ASP A 269 3.88 -0.01 18.63
CA ASP A 269 4.41 0.00 20.01
C ASP A 269 5.79 -0.67 20.08
N GLU A 270 5.98 -1.75 19.32
CA GLU A 270 7.27 -2.45 19.20
C GLU A 270 8.32 -1.57 18.49
N ILE A 271 7.90 -0.88 17.41
CA ILE A 271 8.76 0.07 16.70
C ILE A 271 9.22 1.17 17.67
N TYR A 272 8.31 1.78 18.42
CA TYR A 272 8.65 2.84 19.38
C TYR A 272 9.49 2.35 20.54
N ALA A 273 9.32 1.11 20.98
CA ALA A 273 10.15 0.52 22.03
C ALA A 273 11.60 0.32 21.59
N ILE A 274 11.85 0.08 20.29
CA ILE A 274 13.18 -0.21 19.75
C ILE A 274 13.89 1.05 19.27
N ILE A 275 13.23 1.89 18.47
CA ILE A 275 13.87 3.05 17.83
C ILE A 275 13.43 4.40 18.41
N GLY A 276 12.56 4.37 19.42
CA GLY A 276 11.94 5.60 19.93
C GLY A 276 10.92 6.18 18.94
N LYS A 277 10.71 7.50 19.00
CA LYS A 277 9.74 8.16 18.13
C LYS A 277 10.22 8.11 16.67
N SER A 278 9.50 7.41 15.82
CA SER A 278 9.79 7.31 14.38
C SER A 278 9.58 8.65 13.67
N THR A 279 10.37 8.91 12.65
CA THR A 279 10.17 10.05 11.72
C THR A 279 8.86 9.92 10.95
N ILE A 280 8.39 8.68 10.73
CA ILE A 280 7.08 8.41 10.16
C ILE A 280 6.12 8.13 11.33
N PRO A 281 5.17 9.02 11.62
CA PRO A 281 4.31 8.87 12.79
C PRO A 281 3.41 7.64 12.66
N CYS A 282 3.28 6.87 13.73
CA CYS A 282 2.36 5.74 13.78
C CYS A 282 1.67 5.58 15.12
N ALA A 283 0.54 4.90 15.13
CA ALA A 283 -0.16 4.47 16.32
C ALA A 283 -0.47 2.97 16.26
N ALA A 284 -0.50 2.34 17.43
CA ALA A 284 -0.88 0.94 17.53
C ALA A 284 -2.31 0.71 17.03
N GLY A 285 -2.47 -0.29 16.17
CA GLY A 285 -3.71 -0.52 15.46
C GLY A 285 -4.51 -1.76 15.88
N ILE A 286 -4.26 -2.34 17.05
CA ILE A 286 -4.85 -3.64 17.41
C ILE A 286 -6.39 -3.61 17.41
N ASN A 287 -7.02 -2.56 17.85
CA ASN A 287 -8.49 -2.45 17.87
C ASN A 287 -8.95 -1.13 17.21
N LYS A 288 -8.15 -0.57 16.30
CA LYS A 288 -8.44 0.68 15.61
C LYS A 288 -8.58 0.47 14.11
N HIS A 289 -9.26 1.38 13.46
CA HIS A 289 -9.27 1.44 12.00
C HIS A 289 -7.85 1.62 11.48
N LYS A 290 -7.44 0.75 10.57
CA LYS A 290 -6.15 0.88 9.90
C LYS A 290 -6.20 2.02 8.92
N ARG A 291 -5.12 2.77 8.84
CA ARG A 291 -4.90 3.82 7.86
C ARG A 291 -3.41 3.94 7.59
N ALA A 292 -3.07 4.24 6.37
CA ALA A 292 -1.72 4.53 5.93
C ALA A 292 -1.83 5.45 4.73
N THR A 293 -1.49 6.72 4.90
CA THR A 293 -1.58 7.68 3.81
C THR A 293 -0.36 7.60 2.91
N ALA A 294 -0.47 8.17 1.70
CA ALA A 294 0.66 8.41 0.83
C ALA A 294 1.73 9.24 1.54
N ARG A 295 2.98 8.81 1.39
CA ARG A 295 4.15 9.49 1.96
C ARG A 295 5.34 9.35 1.04
N SER A 296 6.11 10.41 0.91
CA SER A 296 7.36 10.38 0.18
C SER A 296 8.47 11.19 0.87
N HIS A 297 9.68 11.01 0.41
CA HIS A 297 10.83 11.86 0.75
C HIS A 297 11.00 13.05 -0.21
N HIS A 298 10.12 13.18 -1.19
CA HIS A 298 10.09 14.33 -2.08
C HIS A 298 9.60 15.56 -1.34
N LYS A 299 10.11 16.71 -1.74
CA LYS A 299 9.73 17.97 -1.11
C LYS A 299 8.30 18.35 -1.53
N ASP A 300 7.48 18.71 -0.55
CA ASP A 300 6.17 19.35 -0.68
C ASP A 300 5.08 18.50 -1.37
N GLY A 301 5.25 17.16 -1.49
CA GLY A 301 4.20 16.32 -2.06
C GLY A 301 4.59 14.87 -2.34
N VAL A 302 3.71 14.17 -3.04
CA VAL A 302 3.88 12.76 -3.44
C VAL A 302 3.56 12.58 -4.91
N HIS A 303 4.17 11.58 -5.54
CA HIS A 303 3.74 11.14 -6.87
C HIS A 303 2.63 10.09 -6.74
N VAL A 304 1.64 10.21 -7.60
CA VAL A 304 0.54 9.27 -7.73
C VAL A 304 0.39 8.82 -9.18
N LEU A 305 0.04 7.56 -9.34
CA LEU A 305 -0.38 6.97 -10.60
C LEU A 305 -1.91 6.95 -10.63
N MET A 306 -2.52 7.52 -11.65
CA MET A 306 -3.96 7.43 -11.86
C MET A 306 -4.33 6.10 -12.53
N ALA A 307 -5.60 5.72 -12.44
CA ALA A 307 -6.07 4.46 -13.00
C ALA A 307 -6.04 4.41 -14.55
N ASP A 308 -5.89 5.55 -15.22
CA ASP A 308 -5.67 5.64 -16.67
C ASP A 308 -4.19 5.50 -17.08
N GLY A 309 -3.27 5.42 -16.09
CA GLY A 309 -1.83 5.28 -16.31
C GLY A 309 -1.05 6.60 -16.30
N SER A 310 -1.70 7.74 -16.16
CA SER A 310 -1.02 9.04 -16.00
C SER A 310 -0.39 9.16 -14.61
N VAL A 311 0.75 9.86 -14.51
CA VAL A 311 1.46 10.09 -13.24
C VAL A 311 1.45 11.58 -12.94
N HIS A 312 1.05 11.93 -11.73
CA HIS A 312 0.94 13.31 -11.27
C HIS A 312 1.66 13.52 -9.94
N PHE A 313 2.17 14.73 -9.74
CA PHE A 313 2.67 15.16 -8.43
C PHE A 313 1.55 15.89 -7.70
N ILE A 314 1.23 15.43 -6.49
CA ILE A 314 0.19 16.02 -5.65
C ILE A 314 0.85 16.73 -4.47
N ASN A 315 0.59 18.02 -4.35
CA ASN A 315 1.13 18.84 -3.28
C ASN A 315 0.50 18.48 -1.91
N ASP A 316 1.28 18.62 -0.84
CA ASP A 316 0.84 18.35 0.54
C ASP A 316 -0.35 19.24 0.97
N GLU A 317 -0.51 20.40 0.32
CA GLU A 317 -1.61 21.35 0.58
C GLU A 317 -2.87 21.06 -0.24
N VAL A 318 -2.97 19.90 -0.90
CA VAL A 318 -4.16 19.52 -1.67
C VAL A 318 -5.42 19.61 -0.81
N GLU A 319 -6.51 20.13 -1.39
CA GLU A 319 -7.78 20.24 -0.67
C GLU A 319 -8.28 18.86 -0.23
N SER A 320 -8.61 18.71 1.05
CA SER A 320 -9.06 17.45 1.67
C SER A 320 -10.19 16.73 0.91
N LYS A 321 -11.13 17.52 0.33
CA LYS A 321 -12.23 16.95 -0.46
C LYS A 321 -11.76 16.39 -1.79
N VAL A 322 -10.82 17.06 -2.45
CA VAL A 322 -10.21 16.62 -3.70
C VAL A 322 -9.43 15.33 -3.42
N TRP A 323 -8.57 15.34 -2.40
CA TRP A 323 -7.80 14.18 -1.97
C TRP A 323 -8.68 12.96 -1.65
N ASP A 324 -9.75 13.15 -0.88
CA ASP A 324 -10.72 12.07 -0.56
C ASP A 324 -11.39 11.52 -1.82
N LYS A 325 -11.79 12.38 -2.77
CA LYS A 325 -12.44 11.96 -4.02
C LYS A 325 -11.50 11.21 -4.95
N MET A 326 -10.25 11.63 -5.06
CA MET A 326 -9.24 10.92 -5.88
C MET A 326 -9.03 9.47 -5.43
N HIS A 327 -9.29 9.16 -4.16
CA HIS A 327 -9.12 7.81 -3.62
C HIS A 327 -10.37 6.93 -3.72
N ARG A 328 -11.43 7.43 -4.34
CA ARG A 328 -12.66 6.67 -4.54
C ARG A 328 -12.90 6.38 -6.03
N ARG A 329 -13.08 5.10 -6.39
CA ARG A 329 -13.45 4.72 -7.77
C ARG A 329 -14.91 5.01 -8.05
N ASP A 330 -15.76 5.10 -7.01
CA ASP A 330 -17.19 5.31 -7.10
C ASP A 330 -17.55 6.72 -6.61
N ALA A 331 -18.29 7.47 -7.42
CA ALA A 331 -18.94 8.70 -6.98
C ALA A 331 -20.06 8.33 -6.01
N ARG A 332 -20.16 9.01 -4.88
CA ARG A 332 -21.32 8.90 -3.99
C ARG A 332 -22.41 9.87 -4.42
N ASP A 333 -23.66 9.51 -4.18
CA ASP A 333 -24.79 10.43 -4.39
C ASP A 333 -24.52 11.76 -3.64
N GLY A 334 -24.57 12.89 -4.37
CA GLY A 334 -24.29 14.23 -3.85
C GLY A 334 -22.82 14.67 -3.94
N ASP A 335 -21.92 13.86 -4.49
CA ASP A 335 -20.58 14.33 -4.85
C ASP A 335 -20.64 14.98 -6.24
N ASP A 336 -20.26 16.25 -6.34
CA ASP A 336 -20.00 16.87 -7.64
C ASP A 336 -18.81 16.15 -8.29
N LEU A 337 -18.92 15.81 -9.57
CA LEU A 337 -17.80 15.33 -10.36
C LEU A 337 -16.72 16.42 -10.35
N ILE A 338 -15.57 16.12 -9.79
CA ILE A 338 -14.43 17.02 -9.89
C ILE A 338 -13.66 16.62 -11.14
N ASP A 339 -13.59 17.55 -12.09
CA ASP A 339 -12.64 17.45 -13.17
C ASP A 339 -11.27 17.88 -12.61
N LEU A 340 -10.39 16.93 -12.43
CA LEU A 340 -9.03 17.17 -11.95
C LEU A 340 -8.22 17.69 -13.13
N ASN A 341 -8.28 18.99 -13.38
CA ASN A 341 -7.35 19.61 -14.33
C ASN A 341 -5.97 19.72 -13.66
N PHE A 342 -5.07 18.84 -14.03
CA PHE A 342 -3.66 18.93 -13.67
C PHE A 342 -2.96 19.85 -14.68
N GLU A 343 -2.58 21.06 -14.25
CA GLU A 343 -1.69 21.96 -15.02
C GLU A 343 -0.22 21.58 -14.87
#